data_f970d9534543f8e60af85a062cfad879
#
_entry.id   f970d9534543f8e60af85a062cfad879
#
_cell.length_a   1.000
_cell.length_b   1.000
_cell.length_c   1.000
_cell.angle_alpha   90.00
_cell.angle_beta   90.00
_cell.angle_gamma   90.00
#
_symmetry.space_group_name_H-M   'P 1'
#
loop_
_entity.id
_entity.type
_entity.pdbx_description
1 polymer ?
#
loop_
_entity_poly.entity_id
_entity_poly.type
_entity_poly.pdbx_seq_one_letter_code
_entity_poly.pdbx_strand_id
1 'polypeptide(L)'
;MGLVRAVSIDLKRFHETWMELLFPRQLDGDETVLGKWKPTTQGGWIKYRLWSVIGGLVVAIGYPLTLLGYFLRFQTRRIEWTATRLGTIGVLLLTAIAWGALTAVAHVRFSTEGFIAVAAAGIVATVAAVLAFLASQVAGRKTTVFVAYPLGVTAIFLPPVVAALVSPTVGEVLDVSYTLAEVLIERVEPIAVIGDAAIYLRDEFDLIGIAYIAMWVGISIPVGWFLGIVVTLAEVIRPTD
;
A
#
# COMPACT_ATOMS: atom_id res chain seq x y z
N MET A 1 -18.24 16.78 -20.24
CA MET A 1 -16.89 16.54 -20.78
C MET A 1 -16.68 15.05 -20.87
N GLY A 2 -16.21 14.52 -22.02
CA GLY A 2 -15.95 13.08 -22.14
C GLY A 2 -14.74 12.68 -21.27
N LEU A 3 -14.77 11.46 -20.71
CA LEU A 3 -13.75 10.91 -19.82
C LEU A 3 -12.34 10.98 -20.43
N VAL A 4 -12.24 10.69 -21.72
CA VAL A 4 -10.98 10.78 -22.50
C VAL A 4 -10.38 12.18 -22.47
N ARG A 5 -11.21 13.22 -22.56
CA ARG A 5 -10.73 14.61 -22.50
C ARG A 5 -10.24 14.98 -21.11
N ALA A 6 -10.91 14.52 -20.07
CA ALA A 6 -10.45 14.72 -18.68
C ALA A 6 -9.10 14.06 -18.42
N VAL A 7 -8.95 12.79 -18.83
CA VAL A 7 -7.68 12.04 -18.71
C VAL A 7 -6.56 12.74 -19.49
N SER A 8 -6.82 13.22 -20.72
CA SER A 8 -5.83 13.93 -21.53
C SER A 8 -5.35 15.23 -20.85
N ILE A 9 -6.28 15.98 -20.22
CA ILE A 9 -5.92 17.20 -19.48
C ILE A 9 -5.05 16.84 -18.26
N ASP A 10 -5.42 15.81 -17.51
CA ASP A 10 -4.67 15.40 -16.32
C ASP A 10 -3.25 14.92 -16.70
N LEU A 11 -3.10 14.11 -17.74
CA LEU A 11 -1.81 13.66 -18.25
C LEU A 11 -0.91 14.84 -18.69
N LYS A 12 -1.50 15.81 -19.40
CA LYS A 12 -0.79 17.00 -19.84
C LYS A 12 -0.29 17.81 -18.65
N ARG A 13 -1.17 18.09 -17.67
CA ARG A 13 -0.80 18.82 -16.44
C ARG A 13 0.27 18.09 -15.64
N PHE A 14 0.16 16.77 -15.50
CA PHE A 14 1.15 15.98 -14.79
C PHE A 14 2.53 16.05 -15.45
N HIS A 15 2.58 15.95 -16.79
CA HIS A 15 3.82 16.10 -17.54
C HIS A 15 4.37 17.54 -17.46
N GLU A 16 3.55 18.56 -17.50
CA GLU A 16 3.95 19.96 -17.32
C GLU A 16 4.54 20.20 -15.93
N THR A 17 3.91 19.69 -14.88
CA THR A 17 4.46 19.75 -13.51
C THR A 17 5.84 19.06 -13.42
N TRP A 18 6.02 17.92 -14.12
CA TRP A 18 7.34 17.28 -14.21
C TRP A 18 8.38 18.19 -14.91
N MET A 19 7.99 18.80 -16.02
CA MET A 19 8.87 19.71 -16.75
C MET A 19 9.27 20.93 -15.92
N GLU A 20 8.36 21.45 -15.09
CA GLU A 20 8.60 22.60 -14.22
C GLU A 20 9.64 22.34 -13.10
N LEU A 21 9.95 21.10 -12.77
CA LEU A 21 11.00 20.79 -11.80
C LEU A 21 12.39 21.30 -12.23
N LEU A 22 12.68 21.29 -13.54
CA LEU A 22 13.96 21.78 -14.09
C LEU A 22 13.79 22.95 -15.06
N PHE A 23 12.64 23.07 -15.72
CA PHE A 23 12.37 24.07 -16.75
C PHE A 23 11.09 24.84 -16.39
N PRO A 24 11.20 25.95 -15.65
CA PRO A 24 10.03 26.73 -15.20
C PRO A 24 9.22 27.26 -16.39
N ARG A 25 7.96 27.55 -16.16
CA ARG A 25 7.02 28.13 -17.14
C ARG A 25 6.66 27.18 -18.29
N GLN A 26 6.23 25.99 -17.98
CA GLN A 26 5.74 25.01 -18.94
C GLN A 26 4.21 25.07 -19.18
N LEU A 27 3.51 26.02 -18.54
CA LEU A 27 2.10 26.27 -18.77
C LEU A 27 1.85 26.70 -20.23
N ASP A 28 0.69 26.33 -20.77
CA ASP A 28 0.31 26.68 -22.13
C ASP A 28 0.41 28.18 -22.38
N GLY A 29 0.99 28.55 -23.51
CA GLY A 29 1.19 29.95 -23.90
C GLY A 29 -0.10 30.77 -23.94
N ASP A 30 -1.23 30.12 -24.20
CA ASP A 30 -2.57 30.73 -24.24
C ASP A 30 -3.11 31.06 -22.85
N GLU A 31 -2.58 30.44 -21.79
CA GLU A 31 -2.98 30.65 -20.39
C GLU A 31 -2.04 31.60 -19.63
N THR A 32 -0.87 31.96 -20.21
CA THR A 32 0.14 32.79 -19.55
C THR A 32 0.63 33.94 -20.41
N VAL A 33 0.68 35.13 -19.83
CA VAL A 33 1.19 36.36 -20.48
C VAL A 33 2.68 36.22 -20.93
N LEU A 34 3.44 35.34 -20.30
CA LEU A 34 4.89 35.18 -20.56
C LEU A 34 5.24 33.99 -21.48
N GLY A 35 4.24 33.23 -21.91
CA GLY A 35 4.44 32.07 -22.79
C GLY A 35 5.21 30.91 -22.14
N LYS A 36 5.41 29.86 -22.92
CA LYS A 36 6.13 28.66 -22.55
C LYS A 36 7.63 28.85 -22.67
N TRP A 37 8.40 28.44 -21.62
CA TRP A 37 9.86 28.50 -21.70
C TRP A 37 10.41 27.57 -22.79
N LYS A 38 11.36 28.02 -23.57
CA LYS A 38 12.07 27.24 -24.61
C LYS A 38 13.58 27.42 -24.47
N PRO A 39 14.37 26.34 -24.64
CA PRO A 39 15.81 26.43 -24.62
C PRO A 39 16.33 27.26 -25.82
N THR A 40 17.37 28.06 -25.60
CA THR A 40 18.03 28.90 -26.64
C THR A 40 19.29 28.27 -27.20
N THR A 41 19.88 27.27 -26.51
CA THR A 41 21.13 26.59 -26.91
C THR A 41 20.87 25.14 -27.33
N GLN A 42 21.73 24.58 -28.21
CA GLN A 42 21.62 23.18 -28.64
C GLN A 42 21.72 22.21 -27.45
N GLY A 43 22.66 22.43 -26.53
CA GLY A 43 22.78 21.62 -25.31
C GLY A 43 21.55 21.73 -24.39
N GLY A 44 20.93 22.91 -24.33
CA GLY A 44 19.65 23.11 -23.62
C GLY A 44 18.52 22.31 -24.25
N TRP A 45 18.45 22.23 -25.60
CA TRP A 45 17.45 21.43 -26.30
C TRP A 45 17.60 19.93 -26.04
N ILE A 46 18.82 19.42 -26.01
CA ILE A 46 19.07 18.00 -25.70
C ILE A 46 18.60 17.68 -24.28
N LYS A 47 18.99 18.50 -23.28
CA LYS A 47 18.55 18.33 -21.89
C LYS A 47 17.02 18.40 -21.76
N TYR A 48 16.39 19.37 -22.43
CA TYR A 48 14.94 19.52 -22.41
C TYR A 48 14.23 18.30 -23.00
N ARG A 49 14.69 17.77 -24.16
CA ARG A 49 14.10 16.58 -24.78
C ARG A 49 14.28 15.34 -23.93
N LEU A 50 15.49 15.10 -23.39
CA LEU A 50 15.74 13.96 -22.50
C LEU A 50 14.83 14.02 -21.26
N TRP A 51 14.73 15.20 -20.64
CA TRP A 51 13.86 15.39 -19.49
C TRP A 51 12.38 15.18 -19.81
N SER A 52 11.93 15.64 -20.98
CA SER A 52 10.57 15.42 -21.46
C SER A 52 10.25 13.96 -21.72
N VAL A 53 11.18 13.17 -22.29
CA VAL A 53 11.02 11.73 -22.51
C VAL A 53 10.93 10.99 -21.17
N ILE A 54 11.81 11.30 -20.23
CA ILE A 54 11.74 10.75 -18.86
C ILE A 54 10.40 11.12 -18.23
N GLY A 55 9.94 12.35 -18.40
CA GLY A 55 8.63 12.80 -17.95
C GLY A 55 7.47 12.00 -18.52
N GLY A 56 7.53 11.63 -19.80
CA GLY A 56 6.55 10.74 -20.41
C GLY A 56 6.47 9.38 -19.73
N LEU A 57 7.61 8.76 -19.38
CA LEU A 57 7.66 7.51 -18.62
C LEU A 57 7.13 7.67 -17.20
N VAL A 58 7.54 8.75 -16.52
CA VAL A 58 7.06 9.06 -15.15
C VAL A 58 5.55 9.27 -15.13
N VAL A 59 4.99 9.95 -16.13
CA VAL A 59 3.54 10.14 -16.24
C VAL A 59 2.84 8.83 -16.56
N ALA A 60 3.38 7.99 -17.44
CA ALA A 60 2.79 6.69 -17.79
C ALA A 60 2.67 5.75 -16.59
N ILE A 61 3.64 5.78 -15.67
CA ILE A 61 3.63 4.98 -14.44
C ILE A 61 2.89 5.72 -13.31
N GLY A 62 3.18 7.00 -13.14
CA GLY A 62 2.67 7.82 -12.04
C GLY A 62 1.17 8.09 -12.12
N TYR A 63 0.61 8.23 -13.32
CA TYR A 63 -0.82 8.50 -13.46
C TYR A 63 -1.71 7.34 -13.01
N PRO A 64 -1.47 6.08 -13.41
CA PRO A 64 -2.19 4.94 -12.84
C PRO A 64 -2.03 4.82 -11.31
N LEU A 65 -0.83 5.06 -10.79
CA LEU A 65 -0.58 5.07 -9.35
C LEU A 65 -1.36 6.20 -8.63
N THR A 66 -1.47 7.35 -9.27
CA THR A 66 -2.28 8.46 -8.72
C THR A 66 -3.76 8.11 -8.68
N LEU A 67 -4.29 7.46 -9.72
CA LEU A 67 -5.68 6.98 -9.75
C LEU A 67 -5.92 5.92 -8.66
N LEU A 68 -4.99 4.99 -8.50
CA LEU A 68 -5.02 4.03 -7.40
C LEU A 68 -4.99 4.76 -6.04
N GLY A 69 -4.13 5.77 -5.91
CA GLY A 69 -4.05 6.61 -4.71
C GLY A 69 -5.36 7.32 -4.38
N TYR A 70 -6.07 7.85 -5.37
CA TYR A 70 -7.40 8.45 -5.14
C TYR A 70 -8.42 7.42 -4.68
N PHE A 71 -8.43 6.24 -5.28
CA PHE A 71 -9.32 5.16 -4.86
C PHE A 71 -9.02 4.73 -3.42
N LEU A 72 -7.77 4.46 -3.11
CA LEU A 72 -7.33 4.08 -1.77
C LEU A 72 -7.61 5.17 -0.74
N ARG A 73 -7.34 6.43 -1.09
CA ARG A 73 -7.65 7.59 -0.25
C ARG A 73 -9.13 7.70 0.07
N PHE A 74 -10.00 7.45 -0.90
CA PHE A 74 -11.44 7.46 -0.68
C PHE A 74 -11.84 6.38 0.33
N GLN A 75 -11.28 5.19 0.22
CA GLN A 75 -11.55 4.09 1.14
C GLN A 75 -10.93 4.32 2.53
N THR A 76 -9.68 4.74 2.59
CA THR A 76 -8.98 4.99 3.87
C THR A 76 -9.62 6.13 4.65
N ARG A 77 -10.01 7.23 4.00
CA ARG A 77 -10.73 8.34 4.67
C ARG A 77 -12.06 7.89 5.26
N ARG A 78 -12.78 7.02 4.58
CA ARG A 78 -14.04 6.48 5.11
C ARG A 78 -13.79 5.66 6.38
N ILE A 79 -12.75 4.82 6.37
CA ILE A 79 -12.35 4.02 7.52
C ILE A 79 -11.83 4.93 8.64
N GLU A 80 -10.94 5.85 8.31
CA GLU A 80 -10.33 6.79 9.26
C GLU A 80 -11.38 7.68 9.93
N TRP A 81 -12.34 8.22 9.17
CA TRP A 81 -13.43 9.03 9.71
C TRP A 81 -14.29 8.22 10.69
N THR A 82 -14.60 6.97 10.38
CA THR A 82 -15.32 6.07 11.27
C THR A 82 -14.49 5.77 12.52
N ALA A 83 -13.22 5.43 12.35
CA ALA A 83 -12.30 5.12 13.44
C ALA A 83 -12.06 6.34 14.36
N THR A 84 -11.91 7.53 13.79
CA THR A 84 -11.72 8.78 14.57
C THR A 84 -12.97 9.14 15.40
N ARG A 85 -14.15 8.91 14.86
CA ARG A 85 -15.40 9.10 15.61
C ARG A 85 -15.58 8.11 16.76
N LEU A 86 -15.17 6.88 16.56
CA LEU A 86 -15.29 5.82 17.54
C LEU A 86 -14.19 5.92 18.62
N GLY A 87 -13.03 6.52 18.28
CA GLY A 87 -11.84 6.53 19.13
C GLY A 87 -11.23 5.13 19.32
N THR A 88 -10.16 5.04 20.10
CA THR A 88 -9.43 3.78 20.34
C THR A 88 -10.32 2.67 20.90
N ILE A 89 -11.16 3.02 21.87
CA ILE A 89 -12.09 2.06 22.50
C ILE A 89 -13.11 1.57 21.47
N GLY A 90 -13.62 2.47 20.64
CA GLY A 90 -14.59 2.11 19.61
C GLY A 90 -14.00 1.21 18.52
N VAL A 91 -12.76 1.46 18.09
CA VAL A 91 -12.05 0.56 17.15
C VAL A 91 -11.83 -0.81 17.78
N LEU A 92 -11.39 -0.87 19.04
CA LEU A 92 -11.24 -2.10 19.79
C LEU A 92 -12.55 -2.89 19.87
N LEU A 93 -13.63 -2.22 20.28
CA LEU A 93 -14.94 -2.86 20.42
C LEU A 93 -15.48 -3.33 19.07
N LEU A 94 -15.37 -2.52 18.02
CA LEU A 94 -15.87 -2.87 16.69
C LEU A 94 -15.15 -4.10 16.14
N THR A 95 -13.82 -4.13 16.23
CA THR A 95 -13.03 -5.28 15.77
C THR A 95 -13.25 -6.51 16.63
N ALA A 96 -13.31 -6.34 17.96
CA ALA A 96 -13.59 -7.43 18.88
C ALA A 96 -15.00 -8.02 18.70
N ILE A 97 -16.02 -7.20 18.45
CA ILE A 97 -17.38 -7.67 18.17
C ILE A 97 -17.41 -8.43 16.83
N ALA A 98 -16.79 -7.88 15.78
CA ALA A 98 -16.77 -8.53 14.47
C ALA A 98 -16.08 -9.90 14.53
N TRP A 99 -14.88 -9.96 15.12
CA TRP A 99 -14.14 -11.20 15.29
C TRP A 99 -14.76 -12.13 16.33
N GLY A 100 -15.35 -11.58 17.40
CA GLY A 100 -16.10 -12.32 18.39
C GLY A 100 -17.31 -13.03 17.79
N ALA A 101 -18.07 -12.35 16.91
CA ALA A 101 -19.17 -12.97 16.18
C ALA A 101 -18.68 -14.09 15.24
N LEU A 102 -17.58 -13.88 14.51
CA LEU A 102 -16.98 -14.94 13.68
C LEU A 102 -16.51 -16.12 14.52
N THR A 103 -15.90 -15.87 15.67
CA THR A 103 -15.45 -16.87 16.62
C THR A 103 -16.64 -17.66 17.21
N ALA A 104 -17.74 -16.99 17.52
CA ALA A 104 -18.97 -17.64 17.98
C ALA A 104 -19.57 -18.55 16.88
N VAL A 105 -19.59 -18.09 15.63
CA VAL A 105 -20.00 -18.94 14.49
C VAL A 105 -19.07 -20.13 14.32
N ALA A 106 -17.75 -19.92 14.45
CA ALA A 106 -16.77 -20.99 14.36
C ALA A 106 -16.96 -22.03 15.48
N HIS A 107 -17.28 -21.60 16.70
CA HIS A 107 -17.57 -22.50 17.80
C HIS A 107 -18.74 -23.45 17.53
N VAL A 108 -19.76 -22.99 16.81
CA VAL A 108 -20.96 -23.79 16.47
C VAL A 108 -20.76 -24.63 15.21
N ARG A 109 -19.93 -24.19 14.27
CA ARG A 109 -19.84 -24.77 12.93
C ARG A 109 -18.58 -25.57 12.67
N PHE A 110 -17.49 -25.29 13.38
CA PHE A 110 -16.19 -25.90 13.17
C PHE A 110 -15.78 -26.82 14.32
N SER A 111 -14.71 -27.58 14.10
CA SER A 111 -14.02 -28.33 15.15
C SER A 111 -13.43 -27.38 16.21
N THR A 112 -13.04 -27.95 17.37
CA THR A 112 -12.34 -27.19 18.40
C THR A 112 -11.09 -26.47 17.87
N GLU A 113 -10.33 -27.10 16.99
CA GLU A 113 -9.17 -26.50 16.33
C GLU A 113 -9.55 -25.31 15.44
N GLY A 114 -10.59 -25.45 14.64
CA GLY A 114 -11.11 -24.36 13.82
C GLY A 114 -11.62 -23.17 14.64
N PHE A 115 -12.28 -23.44 15.78
CA PHE A 115 -12.67 -22.39 16.72
C PHE A 115 -11.46 -21.64 17.30
N ILE A 116 -10.45 -22.37 17.78
CA ILE A 116 -9.22 -21.77 18.32
C ILE A 116 -8.49 -20.97 17.23
N ALA A 117 -8.46 -21.47 16.01
CA ALA A 117 -7.85 -20.79 14.86
C ALA A 117 -8.49 -19.42 14.59
N VAL A 118 -9.82 -19.36 14.54
CA VAL A 118 -10.55 -18.11 14.31
C VAL A 118 -10.38 -17.14 15.48
N ALA A 119 -10.38 -17.67 16.72
CA ALA A 119 -10.13 -16.86 17.91
C ALA A 119 -8.71 -16.24 17.90
N ALA A 120 -7.69 -17.02 17.59
CA ALA A 120 -6.30 -16.55 17.48
C ALA A 120 -6.16 -15.49 16.37
N ALA A 121 -6.74 -15.74 15.21
CA ALA A 121 -6.77 -14.78 14.10
C ALA A 121 -7.44 -13.46 14.52
N GLY A 122 -8.55 -13.55 15.25
CA GLY A 122 -9.29 -12.38 15.73
C GLY A 122 -8.50 -11.54 16.74
N ILE A 123 -7.74 -12.17 17.62
CA ILE A 123 -6.85 -11.48 18.56
C ILE A 123 -5.78 -10.70 17.79
N VAL A 124 -5.10 -11.34 16.85
CA VAL A 124 -4.05 -10.71 16.05
C VAL A 124 -4.60 -9.54 15.23
N ALA A 125 -5.75 -9.75 14.55
CA ALA A 125 -6.41 -8.70 13.77
C ALA A 125 -6.77 -7.49 14.64
N THR A 126 -7.34 -7.73 15.82
CA THR A 126 -7.77 -6.68 16.74
C THR A 126 -6.56 -5.89 17.27
N VAL A 127 -5.51 -6.57 17.71
CA VAL A 127 -4.29 -5.92 18.20
C VAL A 127 -3.64 -5.09 17.09
N ALA A 128 -3.47 -5.65 15.91
CA ALA A 128 -2.85 -4.93 14.78
C ALA A 128 -3.69 -3.73 14.34
N ALA A 129 -5.02 -3.84 14.29
CA ALA A 129 -5.93 -2.74 13.95
C ALA A 129 -5.87 -1.60 14.98
N VAL A 130 -5.86 -1.93 16.28
CA VAL A 130 -5.73 -0.93 17.36
C VAL A 130 -4.37 -0.25 17.30
N LEU A 131 -3.29 -0.99 17.09
CA LEU A 131 -1.94 -0.41 16.94
C LEU A 131 -1.84 0.48 15.70
N ALA A 132 -2.43 0.08 14.57
CA ALA A 132 -2.50 0.90 13.37
C ALA A 132 -3.23 2.22 13.62
N PHE A 133 -4.37 2.17 14.32
CA PHE A 133 -5.13 3.36 14.70
C PHE A 133 -4.33 4.27 15.64
N LEU A 134 -3.75 3.73 16.70
CA LEU A 134 -2.91 4.50 17.63
C LEU A 134 -1.73 5.18 16.90
N ALA A 135 -1.04 4.45 16.02
CA ALA A 135 0.04 4.99 15.21
C ALA A 135 -0.43 6.14 14.30
N SER A 136 -1.65 6.06 13.76
CA SER A 136 -2.23 7.15 12.95
C SER A 136 -2.53 8.40 13.75
N GLN A 137 -2.77 8.28 15.08
CA GLN A 137 -3.06 9.41 15.98
C GLN A 137 -1.80 10.11 16.53
N VAL A 138 -0.67 9.39 16.60
CA VAL A 138 0.57 9.86 17.30
C VAL A 138 1.30 10.97 16.58
N ALA A 139 0.84 11.44 15.44
CA ALA A 139 1.34 12.60 14.75
C ALA A 139 2.19 12.41 13.48
N GLY A 140 1.69 13.01 12.45
CA GLY A 140 2.41 13.35 11.24
C GLY A 140 2.35 12.28 10.16
N ARG A 141 2.33 12.76 8.93
CA ARG A 141 2.26 11.94 7.70
C ARG A 141 3.30 10.82 7.66
N LYS A 142 4.51 11.05 8.20
CA LYS A 142 5.57 10.04 8.24
C LYS A 142 5.18 8.84 9.08
N THR A 143 4.69 9.02 10.31
CA THR A 143 4.26 7.92 11.19
C THR A 143 3.09 7.14 10.56
N THR A 144 2.14 7.84 9.95
CA THR A 144 1.03 7.19 9.25
C THR A 144 1.54 6.31 8.11
N VAL A 145 2.43 6.82 7.25
CA VAL A 145 2.96 6.05 6.11
C VAL A 145 3.86 4.89 6.56
N PHE A 146 4.78 5.13 7.51
CA PHE A 146 5.80 4.14 7.85
C PHE A 146 5.37 3.14 8.92
N VAL A 147 4.34 3.44 9.71
CA VAL A 147 3.90 2.59 10.82
C VAL A 147 2.42 2.20 10.70
N ALA A 148 1.51 3.17 10.55
CA ALA A 148 0.08 2.85 10.58
C ALA A 148 -0.36 2.02 9.36
N TYR A 149 0.11 2.34 8.15
CA TYR A 149 -0.22 1.54 6.95
C TYR A 149 0.32 0.11 7.01
N PRO A 150 1.61 -0.17 7.35
CA PRO A 150 2.09 -1.52 7.58
C PRO A 150 1.28 -2.31 8.62
N LEU A 151 0.97 -1.71 9.76
CA LEU A 151 0.14 -2.35 10.77
C LEU A 151 -1.28 -2.63 10.29
N GLY A 152 -1.87 -1.71 9.51
CA GLY A 152 -3.17 -1.92 8.89
C GLY A 152 -3.16 -3.07 7.87
N VAL A 153 -2.13 -3.18 7.06
CA VAL A 153 -1.93 -4.30 6.12
C VAL A 153 -1.71 -5.62 6.88
N THR A 154 -0.92 -5.59 7.96
CA THR A 154 -0.74 -6.75 8.86
C THR A 154 -2.07 -7.20 9.47
N ALA A 155 -2.94 -6.28 9.88
CA ALA A 155 -4.26 -6.59 10.41
C ALA A 155 -5.17 -7.32 9.41
N ILE A 156 -4.91 -7.21 8.12
CA ILE A 156 -5.67 -7.87 7.06
C ILE A 156 -5.01 -9.20 6.65
N PHE A 157 -3.71 -9.23 6.46
CA PHE A 157 -3.00 -10.39 5.89
C PHE A 157 -2.62 -11.45 6.91
N LEU A 158 -2.27 -11.05 8.13
CA LEU A 158 -1.77 -12.00 9.13
C LEU A 158 -2.85 -12.90 9.75
N PRO A 159 -4.10 -12.48 9.98
CA PRO A 159 -5.12 -13.33 10.59
C PRO A 159 -5.39 -14.64 9.85
N PRO A 160 -5.53 -14.68 8.52
CA PRO A 160 -5.69 -15.94 7.78
C PRO A 160 -4.51 -16.90 7.98
N VAL A 161 -3.29 -16.37 8.00
CA VAL A 161 -2.06 -17.16 8.20
C VAL A 161 -2.04 -17.77 9.61
N VAL A 162 -2.37 -16.98 10.65
CA VAL A 162 -2.46 -17.47 12.01
C VAL A 162 -3.55 -18.54 12.15
N ALA A 163 -4.71 -18.35 11.53
CA ALA A 163 -5.76 -19.34 11.51
C ALA A 163 -5.31 -20.67 10.87
N ALA A 164 -4.60 -20.58 9.76
CA ALA A 164 -4.05 -21.74 9.04
C ALA A 164 -3.01 -22.53 9.86
N LEU A 165 -2.19 -21.83 10.66
CA LEU A 165 -1.22 -22.50 11.56
C LEU A 165 -1.89 -23.29 12.68
N VAL A 166 -3.09 -22.88 13.12
CA VAL A 166 -3.79 -23.52 14.23
C VAL A 166 -4.74 -24.62 13.75
N SER A 167 -5.25 -24.53 12.52
CA SER A 167 -6.21 -25.49 11.97
C SER A 167 -5.75 -26.10 10.65
N PRO A 168 -5.57 -27.42 10.59
CA PRO A 168 -5.23 -28.11 9.35
C PRO A 168 -6.25 -27.91 8.23
N THR A 169 -7.54 -27.70 8.58
CA THR A 169 -8.61 -27.46 7.59
C THR A 169 -8.51 -26.11 6.89
N VAL A 170 -7.73 -25.19 7.43
CA VAL A 170 -7.45 -23.87 6.83
C VAL A 170 -6.03 -23.85 6.21
N GLY A 171 -5.34 -24.99 6.24
CA GLY A 171 -3.95 -25.13 5.75
C GLY A 171 -3.75 -24.72 4.29
N GLU A 172 -4.78 -24.80 3.45
CA GLU A 172 -4.74 -24.30 2.08
C GLU A 172 -4.27 -22.83 1.96
N VAL A 173 -4.49 -22.03 3.02
CA VAL A 173 -4.00 -20.65 3.06
C VAL A 173 -2.47 -20.60 3.17
N LEU A 174 -1.85 -21.56 3.88
CA LEU A 174 -0.39 -21.69 3.94
C LEU A 174 0.20 -22.14 2.60
N ASP A 175 -0.49 -23.04 1.89
CA ASP A 175 -0.07 -23.47 0.55
C ASP A 175 -0.07 -22.28 -0.43
N VAL A 176 -1.10 -21.44 -0.38
CA VAL A 176 -1.14 -20.19 -1.16
C VAL A 176 -0.02 -19.24 -0.72
N SER A 177 0.24 -19.13 0.58
CA SER A 177 1.35 -18.32 1.12
C SER A 177 2.70 -18.82 0.63
N TYR A 178 2.91 -20.13 0.61
CA TYR A 178 4.14 -20.76 0.12
C TYR A 178 4.35 -20.47 -1.37
N THR A 179 3.33 -20.72 -2.19
CA THR A 179 3.37 -20.44 -3.63
C THR A 179 3.65 -18.95 -3.90
N LEU A 180 3.03 -18.04 -3.11
CA LEU A 180 3.30 -16.61 -3.24
C LEU A 180 4.74 -16.26 -2.85
N ALA A 181 5.28 -16.87 -1.82
CA ALA A 181 6.67 -16.69 -1.40
C ALA A 181 7.65 -17.14 -2.50
N GLU A 182 7.43 -18.32 -3.10
CA GLU A 182 8.23 -18.82 -4.22
C GLU A 182 8.21 -17.85 -5.41
N VAL A 183 7.02 -17.42 -5.84
CA VAL A 183 6.88 -16.44 -6.94
C VAL A 183 7.59 -15.13 -6.63
N LEU A 184 7.51 -14.64 -5.38
CA LEU A 184 8.22 -13.43 -4.97
C LEU A 184 9.73 -13.62 -5.00
N ILE A 185 10.23 -14.73 -4.46
CA ILE A 185 11.68 -15.06 -4.47
C ILE A 185 12.19 -15.11 -5.90
N GLU A 186 11.55 -15.86 -6.80
CA GLU A 186 11.92 -15.94 -8.22
C GLU A 186 11.97 -14.56 -8.91
N ARG A 187 11.05 -13.66 -8.54
CA ARG A 187 11.02 -12.31 -9.11
C ARG A 187 12.11 -11.40 -8.60
N VAL A 188 12.59 -11.64 -7.39
CA VAL A 188 13.60 -10.81 -6.72
C VAL A 188 15.01 -11.39 -6.91
N GLU A 189 15.13 -12.69 -7.21
CA GLU A 189 16.39 -13.39 -7.47
C GLU A 189 17.31 -12.67 -8.48
N PRO A 190 16.82 -12.06 -9.58
CA PRO A 190 17.65 -11.32 -10.51
C PRO A 190 18.21 -10.00 -9.96
N ILE A 191 17.74 -9.54 -8.79
CA ILE A 191 18.15 -8.28 -8.18
C ILE A 191 19.30 -8.54 -7.22
N ALA A 192 20.52 -8.43 -7.68
CA ALA A 192 21.80 -8.61 -6.96
C ALA A 192 21.67 -8.84 -5.42
N VAL A 193 21.84 -7.79 -4.59
CA VAL A 193 21.86 -7.91 -3.12
C VAL A 193 20.55 -8.47 -2.53
N ILE A 194 19.41 -8.19 -3.16
CA ILE A 194 18.10 -8.65 -2.66
C ILE A 194 17.90 -10.12 -3.02
N GLY A 195 18.35 -10.52 -4.21
CA GLY A 195 18.31 -11.91 -4.67
C GLY A 195 19.14 -12.82 -3.78
N ASP A 196 20.38 -12.44 -3.46
CA ASP A 196 21.25 -13.20 -2.56
C ASP A 196 20.61 -13.38 -1.17
N ALA A 197 19.99 -12.31 -0.63
CA ALA A 197 19.28 -12.38 0.64
C ALA A 197 18.04 -13.28 0.57
N ALA A 198 17.31 -13.26 -0.55
CA ALA A 198 16.11 -14.08 -0.75
C ALA A 198 16.47 -15.56 -0.88
N ILE A 199 17.55 -15.89 -1.61
CA ILE A 199 18.07 -17.26 -1.73
C ILE A 199 18.55 -17.77 -0.36
N TYR A 200 19.32 -16.94 0.36
CA TYR A 200 19.77 -17.28 1.71
C TYR A 200 18.60 -17.57 2.67
N LEU A 201 17.54 -16.74 2.62
CA LEU A 201 16.34 -16.98 3.41
C LEU A 201 15.62 -18.26 3.02
N ARG A 202 15.57 -18.59 1.72
CA ARG A 202 14.94 -19.82 1.24
C ARG A 202 15.70 -21.06 1.69
N ASP A 203 17.03 -21.03 1.61
CA ASP A 203 17.88 -22.21 1.82
C ASP A 203 18.17 -22.46 3.32
N GLU A 204 18.16 -21.41 4.15
CA GLU A 204 18.48 -21.49 5.58
C GLU A 204 17.23 -21.56 6.49
N PHE A 205 16.09 -21.06 6.01
CA PHE A 205 14.85 -21.02 6.80
C PHE A 205 13.78 -21.92 6.20
N ASP A 206 13.50 -23.07 6.86
CA ASP A 206 12.27 -23.78 6.63
C ASP A 206 11.09 -22.90 7.06
N LEU A 207 10.20 -22.57 6.11
CA LEU A 207 8.98 -21.81 6.38
C LEU A 207 8.00 -22.70 7.17
N ILE A 208 8.25 -22.87 8.47
CA ILE A 208 7.41 -23.65 9.38
C ILE A 208 6.93 -22.76 10.53
N GLY A 209 5.65 -22.82 10.82
CA GLY A 209 5.09 -22.18 11.99
C GLY A 209 5.32 -20.67 12.06
N ILE A 210 6.15 -20.23 13.03
CA ILE A 210 6.38 -18.79 13.28
C ILE A 210 7.09 -18.07 12.13
N ALA A 211 7.81 -18.80 11.27
CA ALA A 211 8.48 -18.22 10.10
C ALA A 211 7.47 -17.65 9.09
N TYR A 212 6.28 -18.27 8.94
CA TYR A 212 5.20 -17.69 8.13
C TYR A 212 4.71 -16.36 8.69
N ILE A 213 4.59 -16.24 10.01
CA ILE A 213 4.19 -14.98 10.66
C ILE A 213 5.23 -13.90 10.36
N ALA A 214 6.52 -14.21 10.54
CA ALA A 214 7.62 -13.28 10.25
C ALA A 214 7.64 -12.86 8.78
N MET A 215 7.45 -13.80 7.86
CA MET A 215 7.38 -13.54 6.42
C MET A 215 6.23 -12.58 6.09
N TRP A 216 5.03 -12.84 6.57
CA TRP A 216 3.86 -12.00 6.28
C TRP A 216 3.94 -10.62 6.92
N VAL A 217 4.52 -10.49 8.11
CA VAL A 217 4.85 -9.19 8.70
C VAL A 217 5.87 -8.46 7.83
N GLY A 218 6.91 -9.17 7.36
CA GLY A 218 7.93 -8.64 6.45
C GLY A 218 7.35 -8.15 5.12
N ILE A 219 6.36 -8.85 4.55
CA ILE A 219 5.64 -8.44 3.32
C ILE A 219 4.72 -7.24 3.60
N SER A 220 4.05 -7.23 4.75
CA SER A 220 3.12 -6.16 5.13
C SER A 220 3.80 -4.79 5.24
N ILE A 221 5.08 -4.75 5.63
CA ILE A 221 5.84 -3.51 5.76
C ILE A 221 6.01 -2.80 4.39
N PRO A 222 6.64 -3.39 3.36
CA PRO A 222 6.81 -2.73 2.07
C PRO A 222 5.47 -2.49 1.36
N VAL A 223 4.49 -3.38 1.48
CA VAL A 223 3.14 -3.17 0.93
C VAL A 223 2.47 -1.98 1.61
N GLY A 224 2.54 -1.88 2.92
CA GLY A 224 2.01 -0.74 3.66
C GLY A 224 2.69 0.58 3.28
N TRP A 225 4.01 0.58 3.13
CA TRP A 225 4.75 1.76 2.65
C TRP A 225 4.32 2.16 1.25
N PHE A 226 4.22 1.21 0.33
CA PHE A 226 3.74 1.47 -1.03
C PHE A 226 2.35 2.10 -1.02
N LEU A 227 1.41 1.54 -0.28
CA LEU A 227 0.04 2.07 -0.15
C LEU A 227 0.06 3.48 0.45
N GLY A 228 0.82 3.71 1.53
CA GLY A 228 0.95 5.01 2.16
C GLY A 228 1.56 6.08 1.25
N ILE A 229 2.59 5.72 0.48
CA ILE A 229 3.22 6.61 -0.51
C ILE A 229 2.25 6.96 -1.63
N VAL A 230 1.53 5.98 -2.17
CA VAL A 230 0.56 6.19 -3.25
C VAL A 230 -0.60 7.08 -2.81
N VAL A 231 -1.12 6.90 -1.59
CA VAL A 231 -2.14 7.79 -1.01
C VAL A 231 -1.58 9.20 -0.81
N THR A 232 -0.35 9.32 -0.31
CA THR A 232 0.31 10.63 -0.13
C THR A 232 0.54 11.35 -1.46
N LEU A 233 0.92 10.62 -2.51
CA LEU A 233 1.09 11.18 -3.85
C LEU A 233 -0.24 11.76 -4.36
N ALA A 234 -1.35 11.05 -4.16
CA ALA A 234 -2.68 11.55 -4.53
C ALA A 234 -3.06 12.82 -3.76
N GLU A 235 -2.63 12.97 -2.50
CA GLU A 235 -2.86 14.18 -1.70
C GLU A 235 -2.04 15.37 -2.17
N VAL A 236 -0.80 15.15 -2.60
CA VAL A 236 0.07 16.21 -3.11
C VAL A 236 -0.45 16.75 -4.44
N ILE A 237 -0.94 15.86 -5.32
CA ILE A 237 -1.43 16.27 -6.66
C ILE A 237 -2.81 16.96 -6.59
N ARG A 238 -3.67 16.53 -5.69
CA ARG A 238 -4.97 17.20 -5.41
C ARG A 238 -5.14 17.38 -3.91
N PRO A 239 -4.61 18.47 -3.33
CA PRO A 239 -4.93 18.82 -1.97
C PRO A 239 -6.46 18.95 -1.85
N THR A 240 -7.03 18.38 -0.82
CA THR A 240 -8.42 18.69 -0.42
C THR A 240 -8.31 19.60 0.78
N ASP A 241 -8.83 20.77 0.64
CA ASP A 241 -9.09 21.70 1.73
C ASP A 241 -10.06 21.07 2.75
#